data_acf80eacdb4ab15b852f2dd8e1d94d6a
#
_entry.id   acf80eacdb4ab15b852f2dd8e1d94d6a
#
_cell.length_a   1.000
_cell.length_b   1.000
_cell.length_c   1.000
_cell.angle_alpha   90.00
_cell.angle_beta   90.00
_cell.angle_gamma   90.00
#
_symmetry.space_group_name_H-M   'P 1'
#
loop_
_entity.id
_entity.type
_entity.pdbx_description
1 polymer ?
#
loop_
_entity_poly.entity_id
_entity_poly.type
_entity_poly.pdbx_seq_one_letter_code
_entity_poly.pdbx_strand_id
1 'polypeptide(L)'
;MKIIIIGDLHGSSVWKTINPKEWDRVIFIGDYVDSPDYNDDEIIYNLQEIIDLKKQMPEKIILLWGNHDLSYFYGGHERHYASGFRKKVLPIYFSMYTANRQLFQAAFGINNYLWTHAGVVQKWFSDYIVDQIQSSDQDLAYTLNRLFDAYYQPLFHIGKLRNGQHEEGGIFWAHKYETEDDPLMGYHQIVGHTKTRSGVLVSNHYGTNTSVTWVD
;
A
#
# COMPACT_ATOMS: atom_id res chain seq x y z
N MET A 1 -5.53 -20.62 6.53
CA MET A 1 -6.14 -19.37 6.05
C MET A 1 -5.77 -19.19 4.59
N LYS A 2 -6.74 -18.87 3.74
CA LYS A 2 -6.59 -18.69 2.29
C LYS A 2 -6.74 -17.21 1.96
N ILE A 3 -5.67 -16.58 1.46
CA ILE A 3 -5.62 -15.14 1.16
C ILE A 3 -5.36 -14.95 -0.33
N ILE A 4 -6.08 -14.01 -0.95
CA ILE A 4 -5.75 -13.52 -2.29
C ILE A 4 -5.31 -12.06 -2.18
N ILE A 5 -4.28 -11.70 -2.95
CA ILE A 5 -3.73 -10.36 -3.00
C ILE A 5 -3.97 -9.79 -4.39
N ILE A 6 -4.35 -8.54 -4.45
CA ILE A 6 -4.60 -7.78 -5.67
C ILE A 6 -3.59 -6.63 -5.66
N GLY A 7 -2.70 -6.63 -6.64
CA GLY A 7 -1.70 -5.59 -6.86
C GLY A 7 -2.31 -4.26 -7.27
N ASP A 8 -1.47 -3.36 -7.76
CA ASP A 8 -1.86 -2.02 -8.16
C ASP A 8 -2.90 -2.08 -9.29
N LEU A 9 -4.04 -1.44 -9.09
CA LEU A 9 -5.16 -1.56 -10.03
C LEU A 9 -5.13 -0.50 -11.13
N HIS A 10 -4.77 0.72 -10.80
CA HIS A 10 -4.79 1.83 -11.75
C HIS A 10 -6.05 1.86 -12.63
N GLY A 11 -7.23 1.71 -11.99
CA GLY A 11 -8.52 1.69 -12.67
C GLY A 11 -8.93 0.32 -13.24
N SER A 12 -8.06 -0.69 -13.22
CA SER A 12 -8.38 -2.03 -13.73
C SER A 12 -9.48 -2.70 -12.92
N SER A 13 -10.43 -3.29 -13.61
CA SER A 13 -11.54 -4.06 -13.02
C SER A 13 -11.26 -5.56 -12.92
N VAL A 14 -10.00 -5.99 -13.08
CA VAL A 14 -9.59 -7.41 -13.05
C VAL A 14 -10.01 -8.12 -11.76
N TRP A 15 -10.04 -7.40 -10.63
CA TRP A 15 -10.48 -7.93 -9.34
C TRP A 15 -11.92 -8.49 -9.35
N LYS A 16 -12.78 -8.08 -10.30
CA LYS A 16 -14.15 -8.58 -10.46
C LYS A 16 -14.21 -10.04 -10.92
N THR A 17 -13.12 -10.56 -11.43
CA THR A 17 -13.01 -11.99 -11.79
C THR A 17 -12.83 -12.88 -10.57
N ILE A 18 -12.56 -12.31 -9.41
CA ILE A 18 -12.35 -13.01 -8.15
C ILE A 18 -13.68 -13.11 -7.41
N ASN A 19 -14.05 -14.33 -6.99
CA ASN A 19 -15.16 -14.52 -6.06
C ASN A 19 -14.66 -14.37 -4.60
N PRO A 20 -14.97 -13.24 -3.92
CA PRO A 20 -14.46 -13.03 -2.55
C PRO A 20 -14.90 -14.09 -1.54
N LYS A 21 -16.00 -14.83 -1.81
CA LYS A 21 -16.51 -15.86 -0.90
C LYS A 21 -15.60 -17.08 -0.78
N GLU A 22 -14.72 -17.30 -1.76
CA GLU A 22 -13.78 -18.43 -1.82
C GLU A 22 -12.53 -18.22 -0.96
N TRP A 23 -12.33 -17.03 -0.40
CA TRP A 23 -11.13 -16.61 0.31
C TRP A 23 -11.46 -16.20 1.75
N ASP A 24 -10.53 -16.40 2.67
CA ASP A 24 -10.64 -15.91 4.04
C ASP A 24 -10.39 -14.41 4.11
N ARG A 25 -9.44 -13.91 3.28
CA ARG A 25 -9.14 -12.48 3.10
C ARG A 25 -8.89 -12.17 1.63
N VAL A 26 -9.28 -10.97 1.22
CA VAL A 26 -8.94 -10.34 -0.07
C VAL A 26 -8.24 -9.03 0.25
N ILE A 27 -6.98 -8.90 -0.13
CA ILE A 27 -6.15 -7.74 0.21
C ILE A 27 -5.83 -6.97 -1.07
N PHE A 28 -6.26 -5.71 -1.12
CA PHE A 28 -5.88 -4.76 -2.14
C PHE A 28 -4.68 -3.94 -1.63
N ILE A 29 -3.60 -3.90 -2.42
CA ILE A 29 -2.32 -3.29 -2.00
C ILE A 29 -2.28 -1.78 -2.20
N GLY A 30 -3.33 -1.16 -2.74
CA GLY A 30 -3.38 0.28 -3.02
C GLY A 30 -3.33 0.59 -4.51
N ASP A 31 -3.11 1.87 -4.82
CA ASP A 31 -3.03 2.42 -6.18
C ASP A 31 -4.27 2.07 -7.03
N TYR A 32 -5.42 2.52 -6.55
CA TYR A 32 -6.71 2.31 -7.23
C TYR A 32 -6.89 3.24 -8.42
N VAL A 33 -6.20 4.38 -8.43
CA VAL A 33 -6.42 5.51 -9.34
C VAL A 33 -5.22 5.77 -10.27
N ASP A 34 -5.34 6.77 -11.15
CA ASP A 34 -4.29 7.22 -12.08
C ASP A 34 -3.90 6.17 -13.14
N SER A 35 -4.77 5.92 -14.09
CA SER A 35 -4.49 5.03 -15.22
C SER A 35 -4.18 5.79 -16.51
N PRO A 36 -3.23 5.34 -17.32
CA PRO A 36 -3.10 5.81 -18.70
C PRO A 36 -4.15 5.19 -19.64
N ASP A 37 -4.75 4.04 -19.25
CA ASP A 37 -5.56 3.19 -20.13
C ASP A 37 -7.06 3.36 -19.93
N TYR A 38 -7.48 3.88 -18.76
CA TYR A 38 -8.89 4.07 -18.39
C TYR A 38 -9.24 5.55 -18.26
N ASN A 39 -10.48 5.91 -18.59
CA ASN A 39 -10.97 7.26 -18.38
C ASN A 39 -11.36 7.50 -16.91
N ASP A 40 -11.56 8.78 -16.55
CA ASP A 40 -11.82 9.16 -15.16
C ASP A 40 -13.11 8.55 -14.60
N ASP A 41 -14.18 8.47 -15.40
CA ASP A 41 -15.48 7.94 -14.95
C ASP A 41 -15.37 6.43 -14.67
N GLU A 42 -14.64 5.69 -15.50
CA GLU A 42 -14.36 4.26 -15.28
C GLU A 42 -13.59 4.02 -13.98
N ILE A 43 -12.56 4.83 -13.73
CA ILE A 43 -11.74 4.69 -12.52
C ILE A 43 -12.55 5.07 -11.26
N ILE A 44 -13.31 6.17 -11.32
CA ILE A 44 -14.17 6.62 -10.21
C ILE A 44 -15.21 5.53 -9.89
N TYR A 45 -15.86 4.99 -10.91
CA TYR A 45 -16.84 3.93 -10.73
C TYR A 45 -16.22 2.67 -10.12
N ASN A 46 -15.05 2.26 -10.62
CA ASN A 46 -14.33 1.10 -10.12
C ASN A 46 -13.92 1.26 -8.64
N LEU A 47 -13.39 2.43 -8.26
CA LEU A 47 -13.07 2.75 -6.86
C LEU A 47 -14.32 2.70 -5.97
N GLN A 48 -15.45 3.23 -6.45
CA GLN A 48 -16.71 3.19 -5.70
C GLN A 48 -17.16 1.75 -5.44
N GLU A 49 -17.08 0.86 -6.44
CA GLU A 49 -17.45 -0.55 -6.27
C GLU A 49 -16.53 -1.27 -5.28
N ILE A 50 -15.22 -0.97 -5.25
CA ILE A 50 -14.27 -1.53 -4.27
C ILE A 50 -14.63 -1.06 -2.85
N ILE A 51 -14.95 0.22 -2.69
CA ILE A 51 -15.42 0.77 -1.41
C ILE A 51 -16.71 0.07 -0.96
N ASP A 52 -17.65 -0.13 -1.86
CA ASP A 52 -18.92 -0.80 -1.55
C ASP A 52 -18.72 -2.28 -1.23
N LEU A 53 -17.80 -2.96 -1.90
CA LEU A 53 -17.41 -4.33 -1.56
C LEU A 53 -16.83 -4.41 -0.14
N LYS A 54 -15.95 -3.46 0.24
CA LYS A 54 -15.42 -3.37 1.62
C LYS A 54 -16.54 -3.16 2.65
N LYS A 55 -17.51 -2.30 2.36
CA LYS A 55 -18.67 -2.08 3.25
C LYS A 55 -19.53 -3.33 3.42
N GLN A 56 -19.69 -4.11 2.35
CA GLN A 56 -20.46 -5.36 2.37
C GLN A 56 -19.74 -6.50 3.12
N MET A 57 -18.42 -6.52 3.08
CA MET A 57 -17.58 -7.59 3.67
C MET A 57 -16.43 -7.00 4.50
N PRO A 58 -16.71 -6.23 5.57
CA PRO A 58 -15.72 -5.42 6.27
C PRO A 58 -14.56 -6.21 6.85
N GLU A 59 -14.81 -7.42 7.35
CA GLU A 59 -13.78 -8.27 7.93
C GLU A 59 -12.95 -9.03 6.88
N LYS A 60 -13.50 -9.22 5.70
CA LYS A 60 -12.88 -10.01 4.64
C LYS A 60 -12.02 -9.17 3.70
N ILE A 61 -12.49 -8.01 3.32
CA ILE A 61 -11.82 -7.11 2.38
C ILE A 61 -10.88 -6.19 3.16
N ILE A 62 -9.62 -6.14 2.76
CA ILE A 62 -8.61 -5.24 3.30
C ILE A 62 -8.22 -4.27 2.18
N LEU A 63 -8.31 -2.97 2.47
CA LEU A 63 -7.90 -1.92 1.52
C LEU A 63 -6.68 -1.20 2.09
N LEU A 64 -5.55 -1.30 1.41
CA LEU A 64 -4.36 -0.53 1.75
C LEU A 64 -4.34 0.78 0.95
N TRP A 65 -3.70 1.79 1.52
CA TRP A 65 -3.36 3.01 0.80
C TRP A 65 -2.19 2.77 -0.14
N GLY A 66 -2.25 3.30 -1.36
CA GLY A 66 -1.10 3.44 -2.25
C GLY A 66 -0.67 4.91 -2.37
N ASN A 67 0.50 5.17 -2.96
CA ASN A 67 1.02 6.54 -3.10
C ASN A 67 0.18 7.38 -4.07
N HIS A 68 -0.44 6.78 -5.10
CA HIS A 68 -1.36 7.48 -5.99
C HIS A 68 -2.62 7.93 -5.26
N ASP A 69 -3.19 7.07 -4.41
CA ASP A 69 -4.37 7.39 -3.60
C ASP A 69 -4.11 8.54 -2.64
N LEU A 70 -2.94 8.52 -1.98
CA LEU A 70 -2.51 9.55 -1.04
C LEU A 70 -2.32 10.92 -1.69
N SER A 71 -1.96 10.96 -2.99
CA SER A 71 -1.91 12.19 -3.76
C SER A 71 -3.24 12.95 -3.75
N TYR A 72 -4.36 12.22 -3.79
CA TYR A 72 -5.70 12.78 -3.73
C TYR A 72 -6.20 12.97 -2.30
N PHE A 73 -5.94 12.01 -1.42
CA PHE A 73 -6.38 12.06 -0.02
C PHE A 73 -5.80 13.26 0.73
N TYR A 74 -4.55 13.63 0.47
CA TYR A 74 -3.93 14.83 1.03
C TYR A 74 -4.17 16.10 0.21
N GLY A 75 -5.18 16.12 -0.66
CA GLY A 75 -5.64 17.31 -1.37
C GLY A 75 -4.69 17.82 -2.44
N GLY A 76 -3.85 16.96 -3.01
CA GLY A 76 -2.91 17.34 -4.06
C GLY A 76 -1.76 18.22 -3.55
N HIS A 77 -1.28 17.98 -2.34
CA HIS A 77 -0.05 18.61 -1.87
C HIS A 77 1.14 18.13 -2.72
N GLU A 78 1.95 19.06 -3.25
CA GLU A 78 3.07 18.78 -4.19
C GLU A 78 4.05 17.72 -3.67
N ARG A 79 4.18 17.55 -2.35
CA ARG A 79 5.05 16.55 -1.72
C ARG A 79 4.57 15.11 -1.88
N HIS A 80 3.35 14.88 -2.36
CA HIS A 80 2.74 13.57 -2.49
C HIS A 80 2.31 13.24 -3.93
N TYR A 81 2.72 14.04 -4.93
CA TYR A 81 2.33 13.78 -6.30
C TYR A 81 2.97 12.50 -6.85
N ALA A 82 2.14 11.51 -7.10
CA ALA A 82 2.49 10.38 -7.93
C ALA A 82 2.42 10.77 -9.42
N SER A 83 3.10 10.01 -10.27
CA SER A 83 3.00 10.17 -11.72
C SER A 83 1.56 9.92 -12.19
N GLY A 84 1.07 10.69 -13.15
CA GLY A 84 -0.30 10.53 -13.63
C GLY A 84 -1.39 11.26 -12.82
N PHE A 85 -1.02 11.97 -11.76
CA PHE A 85 -1.97 12.78 -10.98
C PHE A 85 -2.78 13.74 -11.86
N ARG A 86 -4.11 13.72 -11.70
CA ARG A 86 -5.06 14.49 -12.51
C ARG A 86 -5.81 15.52 -11.66
N LYS A 87 -5.36 16.77 -11.73
CA LYS A 87 -5.92 17.87 -10.94
C LYS A 87 -7.44 18.05 -11.11
N LYS A 88 -7.99 17.76 -12.31
CA LYS A 88 -9.42 17.94 -12.61
C LYS A 88 -10.34 17.04 -11.78
N VAL A 89 -9.89 15.83 -11.42
CA VAL A 89 -10.66 14.86 -10.62
C VAL A 89 -10.32 14.88 -9.13
N LEU A 90 -9.37 15.72 -8.71
CA LEU A 90 -9.00 15.87 -7.30
C LEU A 90 -10.20 16.10 -6.38
N PRO A 91 -11.17 16.98 -6.66
CA PRO A 91 -12.31 17.20 -5.74
C PRO A 91 -13.13 15.93 -5.53
N ILE A 92 -13.25 15.09 -6.55
CA ILE A 92 -14.04 13.84 -6.51
C ILE A 92 -13.31 12.82 -5.63
N TYR A 93 -12.05 12.50 -5.94
CA TYR A 93 -11.28 11.54 -5.16
C TYR A 93 -11.04 11.98 -3.72
N PHE A 94 -10.75 13.28 -3.51
CA PHE A 94 -10.63 13.84 -2.16
C PHE A 94 -11.90 13.60 -1.34
N SER A 95 -13.08 13.86 -1.92
CA SER A 95 -14.37 13.60 -1.27
C SER A 95 -14.58 12.11 -0.99
N MET A 96 -14.31 11.24 -1.97
CA MET A 96 -14.47 9.78 -1.83
C MET A 96 -13.57 9.22 -0.73
N TYR A 97 -12.29 9.55 -0.74
CA TYR A 97 -11.34 9.06 0.25
C TYR A 97 -11.61 9.62 1.65
N THR A 98 -11.93 10.92 1.76
CA THR A 98 -12.25 11.54 3.06
C THR A 98 -13.51 10.93 3.67
N ALA A 99 -14.57 10.74 2.90
CA ALA A 99 -15.81 10.13 3.37
C ALA A 99 -15.66 8.66 3.78
N ASN A 100 -14.67 7.97 3.26
CA ASN A 100 -14.45 6.53 3.48
C ASN A 100 -13.09 6.22 4.15
N ARG A 101 -12.44 7.23 4.76
CA ARG A 101 -11.08 7.13 5.34
C ARG A 101 -10.89 5.88 6.22
N GLN A 102 -11.87 5.58 7.05
CA GLN A 102 -11.84 4.48 8.01
C GLN A 102 -11.85 3.07 7.37
N LEU A 103 -12.08 2.97 6.07
CA LEU A 103 -12.07 1.70 5.34
C LEU A 103 -10.67 1.31 4.85
N PHE A 104 -9.75 2.28 4.82
CA PHE A 104 -8.39 2.12 4.33
C PHE A 104 -7.38 2.14 5.48
N GLN A 105 -6.31 1.40 5.31
CA GLN A 105 -5.21 1.33 6.29
C GLN A 105 -3.84 1.38 5.61
N ALA A 106 -2.80 1.74 6.34
CA ALA A 106 -1.44 1.87 5.83
C ALA A 106 -0.72 0.51 5.73
N ALA A 107 -1.08 -0.41 6.64
CA ALA A 107 -0.48 -1.73 6.72
C ALA A 107 -1.48 -2.75 7.24
N PHE A 108 -1.28 -4.01 6.86
CA PHE A 108 -1.99 -5.16 7.42
C PHE A 108 -0.99 -6.23 7.84
N GLY A 109 -1.23 -6.90 8.97
CA GLY A 109 -0.32 -7.90 9.52
C GLY A 109 -1.04 -9.16 9.97
N ILE A 110 -0.37 -10.32 9.79
CA ILE A 110 -0.78 -11.60 10.37
C ILE A 110 0.50 -12.36 10.74
N ASN A 111 0.73 -12.59 12.01
CA ASN A 111 1.98 -13.19 12.50
C ASN A 111 3.21 -12.39 12.00
N ASN A 112 4.09 -13.04 11.25
CA ASN A 112 5.25 -12.42 10.61
C ASN A 112 5.05 -12.06 9.13
N TYR A 113 3.81 -12.10 8.63
CA TYR A 113 3.47 -11.57 7.31
C TYR A 113 3.00 -10.12 7.44
N LEU A 114 3.56 -9.26 6.58
CA LEU A 114 3.28 -7.83 6.56
C LEU A 114 2.93 -7.40 5.13
N TRP A 115 1.79 -6.77 4.98
CA TRP A 115 1.34 -6.13 3.74
C TRP A 115 1.43 -4.62 3.90
N THR A 116 2.18 -3.97 3.02
CA THR A 116 2.23 -2.52 2.83
C THR A 116 2.28 -2.24 1.34
N HIS A 117 2.05 -1.00 0.92
CA HIS A 117 2.07 -0.69 -0.50
C HIS A 117 3.45 -0.91 -1.14
N ALA A 118 4.52 -0.32 -0.59
CA ALA A 118 5.85 -0.35 -1.21
C ALA A 118 6.92 -1.16 -0.44
N GLY A 119 6.62 -1.58 0.79
CA GLY A 119 7.54 -2.35 1.63
C GLY A 119 8.21 -1.54 2.73
N VAL A 120 8.91 -2.26 3.59
CA VAL A 120 9.66 -1.72 4.73
C VAL A 120 11.12 -2.10 4.56
N VAL A 121 12.01 -1.12 4.49
CA VAL A 121 13.46 -1.27 4.45
C VAL A 121 13.98 -1.37 5.89
N GLN A 122 14.88 -2.30 6.19
CA GLN A 122 15.40 -2.52 7.55
C GLN A 122 16.05 -1.26 8.13
N LYS A 123 16.89 -0.59 7.34
CA LYS A 123 17.55 0.65 7.80
C LYS A 123 16.53 1.75 8.10
N TRP A 124 15.57 1.98 7.20
CA TRP A 124 14.48 2.94 7.43
C TRP A 124 13.68 2.61 8.69
N PHE A 125 13.36 1.33 8.92
CA PHE A 125 12.68 0.87 10.13
C PHE A 125 13.49 1.17 11.39
N SER A 126 14.81 0.89 11.37
CA SER A 126 15.71 1.14 12.49
C SER A 126 15.84 2.62 12.81
N ASP A 127 15.91 3.48 11.76
CA ASP A 127 16.12 4.91 11.93
C ASP A 127 14.86 5.66 12.37
N TYR A 128 13.66 5.18 12.00
CA TYR A 128 12.43 5.96 12.17
C TYR A 128 11.30 5.26 12.93
N ILE A 129 11.27 3.94 12.98
CA ILE A 129 10.10 3.21 13.50
C ILE A 129 10.37 2.53 14.84
N VAL A 130 11.55 1.97 15.05
CA VAL A 130 11.83 1.15 16.23
C VAL A 130 11.52 1.90 17.55
N ASP A 131 11.88 3.18 17.64
CA ASP A 131 11.63 4.02 18.81
C ASP A 131 10.17 4.52 18.91
N GLN A 132 9.36 4.28 17.90
CA GLN A 132 7.94 4.60 17.88
C GLN A 132 7.04 3.46 18.36
N ILE A 133 7.59 2.25 18.49
CA ILE A 133 6.83 1.08 18.94
C ILE A 133 6.46 1.27 20.42
N GLN A 134 5.18 1.15 20.74
CA GLN A 134 4.67 1.25 22.10
C GLN A 134 4.35 -0.14 22.66
N SER A 135 4.41 -0.30 23.97
CA SER A 135 4.06 -1.55 24.64
C SER A 135 2.60 -1.97 24.45
N SER A 136 1.74 -1.02 24.06
CA SER A 136 0.34 -1.25 23.72
C SER A 136 0.12 -1.71 22.29
N ASP A 137 1.12 -1.59 21.41
CA ASP A 137 0.99 -1.95 20.00
C ASP A 137 0.93 -3.49 19.88
N GLN A 138 -0.09 -3.97 19.16
CA GLN A 138 -0.34 -5.41 19.03
C GLN A 138 0.67 -6.10 18.10
N ASP A 139 1.04 -5.38 17.03
CA ASP A 139 2.01 -5.79 16.02
C ASP A 139 2.56 -4.58 15.25
N LEU A 140 3.46 -4.81 14.31
CA LEU A 140 4.05 -3.74 13.51
C LEU A 140 3.00 -3.06 12.61
N ALA A 141 2.04 -3.80 12.06
CA ALA A 141 0.99 -3.19 11.24
C ALA A 141 0.13 -2.21 12.06
N TYR A 142 -0.16 -2.54 13.32
CA TYR A 142 -0.82 -1.63 14.25
C TYR A 142 0.01 -0.35 14.48
N THR A 143 1.31 -0.49 14.74
CA THR A 143 2.23 0.65 14.88
C THR A 143 2.20 1.54 13.63
N LEU A 144 2.32 0.96 12.44
CA LEU A 144 2.32 1.72 11.18
C LEU A 144 1.00 2.44 10.93
N ASN A 145 -0.14 1.81 11.24
CA ASN A 145 -1.46 2.44 11.13
C ASN A 145 -1.63 3.60 12.11
N ARG A 146 -1.23 3.44 13.37
CA ARG A 146 -1.24 4.50 14.38
C ARG A 146 -0.37 5.69 13.96
N LEU A 147 0.83 5.42 13.43
CA LEU A 147 1.72 6.46 12.92
C LEU A 147 1.15 7.15 11.67
N PHE A 148 0.45 6.41 10.81
CA PHE A 148 -0.25 6.99 9.67
C PHE A 148 -1.38 7.93 10.11
N ASP A 149 -2.17 7.54 11.10
CA ASP A 149 -3.24 8.38 11.65
C ASP A 149 -2.68 9.65 12.30
N ALA A 150 -1.49 9.58 12.89
CA ALA A 150 -0.76 10.72 13.43
C ALA A 150 0.00 11.55 12.38
N TYR A 151 -0.11 11.20 11.08
CA TYR A 151 0.62 11.84 9.97
C TYR A 151 2.14 11.87 10.23
N TYR A 152 2.71 10.76 10.68
CA TYR A 152 4.14 10.65 10.94
C TYR A 152 4.93 10.71 9.62
N GLN A 153 5.67 11.81 9.43
CA GLN A 153 6.31 12.16 8.17
C GLN A 153 7.20 11.06 7.54
N PRO A 154 8.00 10.29 8.31
CA PRO A 154 8.83 9.25 7.71
C PRO A 154 8.08 8.20 6.90
N LEU A 155 6.80 7.91 7.19
CA LEU A 155 6.00 6.97 6.39
C LEU A 155 5.89 7.41 4.92
N PHE A 156 5.98 8.71 4.66
CA PHE A 156 5.81 9.34 3.34
C PHE A 156 7.15 9.74 2.69
N HIS A 157 8.29 9.32 3.24
CA HIS A 157 9.59 9.59 2.64
C HIS A 157 9.66 9.04 1.22
N ILE A 158 10.08 9.89 0.29
CA ILE A 158 10.41 9.50 -1.08
C ILE A 158 11.92 9.29 -1.14
N GLY A 159 12.35 8.05 -1.39
CA GLY A 159 13.75 7.68 -1.46
C GLY A 159 14.44 8.22 -2.72
N LYS A 160 15.78 8.28 -2.70
CA LYS A 160 16.60 8.73 -3.84
C LYS A 160 16.33 7.93 -5.10
N LEU A 161 16.08 6.62 -4.99
CA LEU A 161 15.78 5.76 -6.14
C LEU A 161 14.41 6.07 -6.78
N ARG A 162 13.58 6.90 -6.12
CA ARG A 162 12.32 7.45 -6.62
C ARG A 162 12.40 8.97 -6.85
N ASN A 163 13.61 9.51 -7.05
CA ASN A 163 13.87 10.94 -7.24
C ASN A 163 13.49 11.81 -6.03
N GLY A 164 13.40 11.25 -4.84
CA GLY A 164 13.21 11.98 -3.60
C GLY A 164 14.51 12.42 -2.95
N GLN A 165 14.40 12.93 -1.72
CA GLN A 165 15.53 13.51 -0.98
C GLN A 165 16.05 12.61 0.14
N HIS A 166 15.31 11.56 0.50
CA HIS A 166 15.66 10.64 1.57
C HIS A 166 16.52 9.48 1.06
N GLU A 167 17.36 8.92 1.92
CA GLU A 167 18.18 7.76 1.55
C GLU A 167 17.30 6.58 1.14
N GLU A 168 16.30 6.25 1.96
CA GLU A 168 15.32 5.20 1.70
C GLU A 168 13.91 5.79 1.61
N GLY A 169 13.04 5.10 0.87
CA GLY A 169 11.61 5.37 0.84
C GLY A 169 10.89 4.83 2.09
N GLY A 170 9.81 5.51 2.51
CA GLY A 170 8.86 4.97 3.47
C GLY A 170 7.90 3.97 2.83
N ILE A 171 6.93 3.46 3.62
CA ILE A 171 6.08 2.32 3.23
C ILE A 171 5.20 2.52 1.99
N PHE A 172 5.13 3.75 1.47
CA PHE A 172 4.39 4.10 0.25
C PHE A 172 5.31 4.39 -0.94
N TRP A 173 6.63 4.51 -0.72
CA TRP A 173 7.58 4.99 -1.74
C TRP A 173 8.89 4.22 -1.80
N ALA A 174 9.05 3.16 -1.01
CA ALA A 174 10.25 2.34 -1.05
C ALA A 174 10.43 1.77 -2.47
N HIS A 175 11.66 1.84 -2.97
CA HIS A 175 11.97 1.23 -4.27
C HIS A 175 12.23 -0.26 -4.11
N LYS A 176 11.91 -1.04 -5.13
CA LYS A 176 12.12 -2.50 -5.13
C LYS A 176 13.54 -2.89 -4.69
N TYR A 177 14.57 -2.22 -5.19
CA TYR A 177 15.95 -2.54 -4.83
C TYR A 177 16.26 -2.22 -3.37
N GLU A 178 15.66 -1.18 -2.77
CA GLU A 178 15.82 -0.89 -1.35
C GLU A 178 15.28 -2.05 -0.49
N THR A 179 14.08 -2.54 -0.81
CA THR A 179 13.45 -3.65 -0.08
C THR A 179 14.06 -5.02 -0.41
N GLU A 180 14.66 -5.18 -1.60
CA GLU A 180 15.35 -6.40 -2.00
C GLU A 180 16.72 -6.54 -1.30
N ASP A 181 17.48 -5.44 -1.24
CA ASP A 181 18.84 -5.42 -0.69
C ASP A 181 18.84 -5.38 0.84
N ASP A 182 17.86 -4.71 1.46
CA ASP A 182 17.76 -4.52 2.92
C ASP A 182 16.34 -4.74 3.43
N PRO A 183 15.76 -5.95 3.31
CA PRO A 183 14.40 -6.23 3.74
C PRO A 183 14.26 -6.24 5.26
N LEU A 184 13.11 -5.89 5.78
CA LEU A 184 12.81 -5.97 7.20
C LEU A 184 12.97 -7.40 7.72
N MET A 185 13.93 -7.60 8.61
CA MET A 185 14.32 -8.92 9.15
C MET A 185 13.19 -9.57 9.95
N GLY A 186 12.99 -10.88 9.74
CA GLY A 186 11.98 -11.67 10.43
C GLY A 186 10.56 -11.55 9.85
N TYR A 187 10.38 -10.79 8.77
CA TYR A 187 9.09 -10.61 8.13
C TYR A 187 9.05 -11.16 6.70
N HIS A 188 7.88 -11.69 6.35
CA HIS A 188 7.51 -11.98 4.96
C HIS A 188 6.65 -10.82 4.47
N GLN A 189 7.24 -9.94 3.65
CA GLN A 189 6.56 -8.76 3.12
C GLN A 189 5.87 -9.08 1.79
N ILE A 190 4.66 -8.56 1.60
CA ILE A 190 3.93 -8.63 0.34
C ILE A 190 3.56 -7.20 -0.07
N VAL A 191 4.01 -6.79 -1.25
CA VAL A 191 3.98 -5.40 -1.71
C VAL A 191 3.60 -5.27 -3.18
N GLY A 192 3.12 -4.10 -3.59
CA GLY A 192 2.88 -3.67 -4.98
C GLY A 192 3.90 -2.65 -5.45
N HIS A 193 3.42 -1.50 -5.95
CA HIS A 193 4.17 -0.27 -6.23
C HIS A 193 5.21 -0.36 -7.35
N THR A 194 5.79 -1.53 -7.60
CA THR A 194 6.83 -1.69 -8.61
C THR A 194 6.49 -2.84 -9.53
N LYS A 195 6.19 -2.52 -10.80
CA LYS A 195 5.90 -3.52 -11.84
C LYS A 195 7.01 -4.53 -11.96
N THR A 196 6.63 -5.79 -11.99
CA THR A 196 7.54 -6.90 -12.26
C THR A 196 7.25 -7.50 -13.63
N ARG A 197 8.28 -8.04 -14.29
CA ARG A 197 8.10 -8.63 -15.63
C ARG A 197 7.22 -9.88 -15.63
N SER A 198 7.12 -10.56 -14.50
CA SER A 198 6.36 -11.81 -14.34
C SER A 198 5.02 -11.62 -13.65
N GLY A 199 4.64 -10.39 -13.26
CA GLY A 199 3.48 -10.09 -12.42
C GLY A 199 3.68 -10.45 -10.95
N VAL A 200 4.46 -11.50 -10.63
CA VAL A 200 4.84 -11.85 -9.25
C VAL A 200 6.34 -12.16 -9.20
N LEU A 201 7.02 -11.53 -8.27
CA LEU A 201 8.44 -11.79 -7.99
C LEU A 201 8.62 -12.05 -6.50
N VAL A 202 9.46 -13.03 -6.14
CA VAL A 202 9.78 -13.37 -4.76
C VAL A 202 11.29 -13.31 -4.57
N SER A 203 11.75 -12.56 -3.57
CA SER A 203 13.12 -12.59 -3.07
C SER A 203 13.14 -13.22 -1.67
N ASN A 204 13.91 -14.28 -1.50
CA ASN A 204 14.05 -14.99 -0.23
C ASN A 204 15.44 -14.74 0.36
N HIS A 205 15.50 -14.36 1.62
CA HIS A 205 16.73 -14.17 2.38
C HIS A 205 16.97 -15.39 3.28
N TYR A 206 17.69 -16.36 2.75
CA TYR A 206 17.90 -17.65 3.40
C TYR A 206 18.56 -17.52 4.78
N GLY A 207 18.06 -18.29 5.73
CA GLY A 207 18.58 -18.30 7.12
C GLY A 207 18.04 -17.18 8.02
N THR A 208 17.20 -16.28 7.51
CA THR A 208 16.70 -15.11 8.25
C THR A 208 15.20 -15.10 8.50
N ASN A 209 14.46 -16.08 7.97
CA ASN A 209 12.98 -16.09 7.96
C ASN A 209 12.39 -14.79 7.39
N THR A 210 12.97 -14.33 6.28
CA THR A 210 12.65 -13.05 5.64
C THR A 210 12.45 -13.26 4.15
N SER A 211 11.41 -12.63 3.60
CA SER A 211 11.19 -12.57 2.15
C SER A 211 10.43 -11.31 1.75
N VAL A 212 10.56 -10.91 0.49
CA VAL A 212 9.72 -9.89 -0.12
C VAL A 212 9.06 -10.46 -1.38
N THR A 213 7.76 -10.26 -1.50
CA THR A 213 6.95 -10.67 -2.64
C THR A 213 6.32 -9.44 -3.27
N TRP A 214 6.66 -9.14 -4.51
CA TRP A 214 6.04 -8.09 -5.33
C TRP A 214 4.93 -8.70 -6.17
N VAL A 215 3.75 -8.07 -6.18
CA VAL A 215 2.52 -8.58 -6.82
C VAL A 215 1.94 -7.60 -7.85
N ASP A 216 2.79 -6.74 -8.45
CA ASP A 216 2.42 -5.77 -9.47
C ASP A 216 3.08 -6.05 -10.84
#